data_00091bf482157a1d83db3ed46d701092
#
_entry.id   00091bf482157a1d83db3ed46d701092
#
_cell.length_a   1.000
_cell.length_b   1.000
_cell.length_c   1.000
_cell.angle_alpha   90.00
_cell.angle_beta   90.00
_cell.angle_gamma   90.00
#
_symmetry.space_group_name_H-M   'P 1'
#
loop_
_entity.id
_entity.type
_entity.pdbx_description
1 polymer ?
#
loop_
_entity_poly.entity_id
_entity_poly.type
_entity_poly.pdbx_seq_one_letter_code
_entity_poly.pdbx_strand_id
1 'polypeptide(L)'
;MEHDTPRDEAESVANLRACGRCVDLVGTGKVETANLIAFNMNDCLSSFFWRSVDLVYGAIELFEHSDFQRVRTAIFLNEWNSEQRIDISKWWLNDRVSSMRWKSLVDRQTAEVSQHDDGTGKRFDNLLAWQSNKEIAKMADIDFNDGVSSVKWTAVVPRKEIIHPFKMTPDPQGGFRLYRGTNNRRNNTNMSQPSVVKIHEEKAQSITISTSDQYVTGISSSFSLSTDSPFASAEWTVTVDYSYTHTEESSTTETRTFSLDVEQTVNAPPMTVWDAELLVKVADIPAKYYTTTVTRWYDKPLIGASADSANNGWYKREENVGVTISGGLAFDVSSNINAKPI
;
A
#
# COMPACT_ATOMS: atom_id res chain seq x y z
N MET A 1 30.79 -16.89 36.31
CA MET A 1 29.61 -16.22 35.69
C MET A 1 29.53 -14.86 36.31
N GLU A 2 30.05 -13.86 35.66
CA GLU A 2 29.81 -12.48 36.05
C GLU A 2 28.41 -12.09 35.51
N HIS A 3 27.57 -11.66 36.42
CA HIS A 3 26.24 -11.19 36.14
C HIS A 3 26.31 -9.87 35.39
N ASP A 4 26.13 -9.90 34.06
CA ASP A 4 25.64 -8.73 33.39
C ASP A 4 24.12 -8.67 33.57
N THR A 5 23.69 -7.69 34.33
CA THR A 5 22.26 -7.34 34.47
C THR A 5 21.66 -6.97 33.12
N PRO A 6 20.44 -7.40 32.78
CA PRO A 6 19.79 -6.99 31.57
C PRO A 6 19.63 -5.46 31.57
N ARG A 7 20.30 -4.81 30.66
CA ARG A 7 20.07 -3.39 30.35
C ARG A 7 18.89 -3.29 29.40
N ASP A 8 18.26 -2.11 29.39
CA ASP A 8 17.08 -1.80 28.58
C ASP A 8 17.14 -2.40 27.17
N GLU A 9 16.02 -2.94 26.68
CA GLU A 9 15.92 -3.75 25.47
C GLU A 9 16.55 -3.11 24.22
N ALA A 10 16.52 -1.79 24.09
CA ALA A 10 17.15 -1.06 22.98
C ALA A 10 18.69 -0.98 23.07
N GLU A 11 19.26 -0.98 24.27
CA GLU A 11 20.71 -1.06 24.48
C GLU A 11 21.23 -2.49 24.36
N SER A 12 20.40 -3.51 24.59
CA SER A 12 20.84 -4.89 24.62
C SER A 12 21.32 -5.38 23.25
N VAL A 13 20.63 -5.02 22.17
CA VAL A 13 21.03 -5.44 20.81
C VAL A 13 22.33 -4.75 20.38
N ALA A 14 22.53 -3.50 20.75
CA ALA A 14 23.76 -2.76 20.46
C ALA A 14 24.96 -3.26 21.28
N ASN A 15 24.73 -3.76 22.51
CA ASN A 15 25.77 -4.25 23.40
C ASN A 15 26.06 -5.76 23.30
N LEU A 16 25.21 -6.50 22.60
CA LEU A 16 25.48 -7.88 22.17
C LEU A 16 26.55 -7.95 21.07
N ARG A 17 27.26 -6.87 20.85
CA ARG A 17 28.52 -6.82 20.09
C ARG A 17 29.51 -7.72 20.79
N ALA A 18 29.42 -8.99 20.45
CA ALA A 18 30.29 -9.99 21.02
C ALA A 18 31.73 -9.56 20.78
N CYS A 19 32.48 -9.40 21.86
CA CYS A 19 33.94 -9.18 21.80
C CYS A 19 34.67 -10.41 21.26
N GLY A 20 34.01 -11.30 20.55
CA GLY A 20 34.53 -12.54 20.06
C GLY A 20 33.66 -13.19 19.00
N ARG A 21 33.90 -14.44 18.71
CA ARG A 21 33.05 -15.20 17.78
C ARG A 21 31.66 -15.39 18.33
N CYS A 22 30.68 -15.23 17.45
CA CYS A 22 29.27 -15.46 17.73
C CYS A 22 28.72 -16.47 16.73
N VAL A 23 27.78 -17.30 17.15
CA VAL A 23 27.01 -18.19 16.31
C VAL A 23 25.53 -18.05 16.66
N ASP A 24 24.71 -17.86 15.64
CA ASP A 24 23.25 -17.82 15.79
C ASP A 24 22.68 -19.24 15.64
N LEU A 25 21.90 -19.65 16.61
CA LEU A 25 21.16 -20.91 16.59
C LEU A 25 19.67 -20.60 16.47
N VAL A 26 19.09 -20.95 15.33
CA VAL A 26 17.65 -20.71 15.07
C VAL A 26 16.84 -21.81 15.74
N GLY A 27 15.89 -21.42 16.60
CA GLY A 27 14.96 -22.35 17.22
C GLY A 27 13.96 -22.89 16.19
N THR A 28 13.85 -24.19 16.09
CA THR A 28 12.93 -24.90 15.18
C THR A 28 11.63 -25.34 15.86
N GLY A 29 11.47 -25.05 17.15
CA GLY A 29 10.39 -25.57 17.99
C GLY A 29 10.60 -27.02 18.44
N LYS A 30 11.74 -27.62 18.13
CA LYS A 30 12.13 -28.97 18.56
C LYS A 30 13.39 -28.90 19.43
N VAL A 31 13.61 -29.94 20.22
CA VAL A 31 14.88 -30.09 20.94
C VAL A 31 15.93 -30.58 19.95
N GLU A 32 16.96 -29.77 19.74
CA GLU A 32 18.06 -30.07 18.83
C GLU A 32 19.39 -29.90 19.55
N THR A 33 20.39 -30.69 19.14
CA THR A 33 21.73 -30.58 19.64
C THR A 33 22.64 -30.06 18.56
N ALA A 34 23.28 -28.90 18.80
CA ALA A 34 24.25 -28.32 17.89
C ALA A 34 25.66 -28.78 18.29
N ASN A 35 26.43 -29.28 17.33
CA ASN A 35 27.84 -29.57 17.53
C ASN A 35 28.67 -28.29 17.39
N LEU A 36 29.11 -27.72 18.51
CA LEU A 36 29.87 -26.48 18.54
C LEU A 36 31.26 -26.57 17.90
N ILE A 37 31.81 -27.79 17.73
CA ILE A 37 33.07 -28.00 16.99
C ILE A 37 32.91 -27.51 15.54
N ALA A 38 31.78 -27.78 14.91
CA ALA A 38 31.52 -27.37 13.53
C ALA A 38 31.55 -25.83 13.34
N PHE A 39 31.27 -25.09 14.40
CA PHE A 39 31.33 -23.63 14.45
C PHE A 39 32.62 -23.08 15.00
N ASN A 40 33.57 -23.94 15.33
CA ASN A 40 34.83 -23.58 16.01
C ASN A 40 34.61 -22.85 17.35
N MET A 41 33.56 -23.25 18.07
CA MET A 41 33.12 -22.70 19.35
C MET A 41 33.24 -23.69 20.51
N ASN A 42 33.84 -24.85 20.26
CA ASN A 42 34.08 -25.84 21.31
C ASN A 42 34.99 -25.27 22.39
N ASP A 43 34.64 -25.48 23.64
CA ASP A 43 35.35 -25.00 24.84
C ASP A 43 35.55 -23.47 24.92
N CYS A 44 34.86 -22.71 24.06
CA CYS A 44 35.00 -21.25 23.96
C CYS A 44 33.70 -20.49 24.29
N LEU A 45 32.61 -21.18 24.61
CA LEU A 45 31.34 -20.54 24.92
C LEU A 45 31.40 -19.85 26.28
N SER A 46 31.39 -18.52 26.28
CA SER A 46 31.40 -17.71 27.50
C SER A 46 30.01 -17.20 27.90
N SER A 47 29.15 -16.99 26.93
CA SER A 47 27.77 -16.48 27.17
C SER A 47 26.85 -16.91 26.07
N PHE A 48 25.57 -16.91 26.35
CA PHE A 48 24.51 -17.03 25.36
C PHE A 48 23.31 -16.19 25.79
N PHE A 49 22.50 -15.81 24.82
CA PHE A 49 21.19 -15.21 25.04
C PHE A 49 20.24 -15.73 23.97
N TRP A 50 18.99 -15.53 24.18
CA TRP A 50 17.96 -15.82 23.19
C TRP A 50 17.03 -14.63 23.05
N ARG A 51 16.42 -14.51 21.91
CA ARG A 51 15.42 -13.48 21.61
C ARG A 51 14.38 -14.03 20.65
N SER A 52 13.20 -13.46 20.69
CA SER A 52 12.18 -13.68 19.67
C SER A 52 12.37 -12.65 18.57
N VAL A 53 12.40 -13.11 17.31
CA VAL A 53 12.51 -12.23 16.15
C VAL A 53 11.33 -12.47 15.23
N ASP A 54 10.83 -11.41 14.60
CA ASP A 54 9.81 -11.50 13.59
C ASP A 54 10.45 -11.70 12.22
N LEU A 55 10.45 -12.93 11.74
CA LEU A 55 11.05 -13.29 10.46
C LEU A 55 10.29 -12.72 9.26
N VAL A 56 9.08 -12.20 9.45
CA VAL A 56 8.31 -11.54 8.38
C VAL A 56 9.05 -10.33 7.82
N TYR A 57 9.80 -9.62 8.66
CA TYR A 57 10.59 -8.47 8.22
C TYR A 57 11.87 -8.82 7.46
N GLY A 58 12.26 -10.09 7.43
CA GLY A 58 13.45 -10.54 6.72
C GLY A 58 14.76 -10.45 7.51
N ALA A 59 15.84 -10.90 6.87
CA ALA A 59 17.16 -10.95 7.45
C ALA A 59 18.27 -10.84 6.41
N ILE A 60 19.45 -10.39 6.88
CA ILE A 60 20.70 -10.41 6.12
C ILE A 60 21.68 -11.28 6.91
N GLU A 61 22.21 -12.31 6.27
CA GLU A 61 23.21 -13.20 6.86
C GLU A 61 24.58 -12.92 6.25
N LEU A 62 25.55 -12.67 7.09
CA LEU A 62 26.94 -12.42 6.72
C LEU A 62 27.80 -13.61 7.18
N PHE A 63 28.70 -14.09 6.32
CA PHE A 63 29.55 -15.26 6.58
C PHE A 63 31.03 -14.91 6.41
N GLU A 64 31.88 -15.46 7.28
CA GLU A 64 33.32 -15.23 7.29
C GLU A 64 34.02 -15.80 6.04
N HIS A 65 33.54 -16.91 5.50
CA HIS A 65 34.14 -17.54 4.32
C HIS A 65 33.19 -17.62 3.14
N SER A 66 33.77 -17.79 1.96
CA SER A 66 33.01 -18.09 0.76
C SER A 66 32.16 -19.34 0.93
N ASP A 67 31.12 -19.45 0.11
CA ASP A 67 30.21 -20.59 0.09
C ASP A 67 29.47 -20.80 1.45
N PHE A 68 29.18 -19.69 2.16
CA PHE A 68 28.40 -19.65 3.41
C PHE A 68 28.98 -20.47 4.55
N GLN A 69 30.29 -20.46 4.68
CA GLN A 69 30.98 -21.28 5.66
C GLN A 69 31.49 -20.45 6.86
N ARG A 70 31.76 -21.17 7.95
CA ARG A 70 32.28 -20.69 9.23
C ARG A 70 31.34 -19.77 9.99
N VAL A 71 31.90 -18.74 10.66
CA VAL A 71 31.13 -17.82 11.51
C VAL A 71 30.09 -17.09 10.70
N ARG A 72 28.90 -17.07 11.22
CA ARG A 72 27.74 -16.39 10.64
C ARG A 72 27.19 -15.39 11.64
N THR A 73 26.77 -14.23 11.13
CA THR A 73 25.91 -13.30 11.87
C THR A 73 24.66 -13.05 11.05
N ALA A 74 23.50 -13.13 11.69
CA ALA A 74 22.22 -12.76 11.12
C ALA A 74 21.77 -11.41 11.68
N ILE A 75 21.45 -10.48 10.78
CA ILE A 75 20.87 -9.20 11.08
C ILE A 75 19.38 -9.29 10.72
N PHE A 76 18.53 -9.34 11.74
CA PHE A 76 17.08 -9.37 11.57
C PHE A 76 16.57 -7.95 11.46
N LEU A 77 15.87 -7.65 10.35
CA LEU A 77 15.52 -6.27 10.00
C LEU A 77 14.51 -5.62 10.96
N ASN A 78 13.68 -6.44 11.63
CA ASN A 78 12.72 -5.95 12.62
C ASN A 78 13.35 -5.40 13.92
N GLU A 79 14.64 -5.69 14.16
CA GLU A 79 15.36 -5.21 15.34
C GLU A 79 15.96 -3.81 15.17
N TRP A 80 15.83 -3.24 13.99
CA TRP A 80 16.43 -1.97 13.62
C TRP A 80 15.40 -1.08 12.93
N ASN A 81 15.44 0.21 13.20
CA ASN A 81 14.56 1.15 12.50
C ASN A 81 14.92 1.27 11.02
N SER A 82 13.92 1.54 10.19
CA SER A 82 14.17 1.89 8.79
C SER A 82 15.12 3.09 8.70
N GLU A 83 16.02 3.06 7.73
CA GLU A 83 17.09 4.05 7.53
C GLU A 83 18.18 4.05 8.64
N GLN A 84 18.05 3.26 9.67
CA GLN A 84 19.09 3.14 10.68
C GLN A 84 20.29 2.37 10.12
N ARG A 85 21.46 2.96 10.23
CA ARG A 85 22.70 2.28 9.87
C ARG A 85 23.19 1.42 11.02
N ILE A 86 23.47 0.18 10.70
CA ILE A 86 24.00 -0.83 11.61
C ILE A 86 25.50 -0.85 11.42
N ASP A 87 26.23 -0.26 12.33
CA ASP A 87 27.69 -0.28 12.36
C ASP A 87 28.17 -1.64 12.87
N ILE A 88 28.86 -2.40 12.03
CA ILE A 88 29.49 -3.67 12.39
C ILE A 88 30.99 -3.59 12.55
N SER A 89 31.59 -2.37 12.54
CA SER A 89 33.04 -2.17 12.64
C SER A 89 33.69 -2.77 13.88
N LYS A 90 32.89 -2.97 14.94
CA LYS A 90 33.33 -3.58 16.19
C LYS A 90 32.93 -5.07 16.32
N TRP A 91 32.26 -5.62 15.31
CA TRP A 91 31.88 -7.02 15.33
C TRP A 91 33.03 -7.90 14.78
N TRP A 92 32.98 -9.17 15.12
CA TRP A 92 34.00 -10.13 14.63
C TRP A 92 34.08 -10.18 13.10
N LEU A 93 32.93 -10.02 12.40
CA LEU A 93 32.85 -10.11 10.95
C LEU A 93 33.23 -8.83 10.22
N ASN A 94 33.59 -7.73 10.91
CA ASN A 94 34.11 -6.56 10.26
C ASN A 94 35.34 -6.89 9.40
N ASP A 95 35.32 -6.45 8.14
CA ASP A 95 36.39 -6.71 7.17
C ASP A 95 36.74 -8.21 7.04
N ARG A 96 35.76 -9.09 7.19
CA ARG A 96 35.91 -10.55 7.08
C ARG A 96 34.77 -11.23 6.36
N VAL A 97 33.83 -10.49 5.82
CA VAL A 97 32.68 -11.03 5.11
C VAL A 97 33.09 -11.48 3.72
N SER A 98 33.06 -12.78 3.46
CA SER A 98 33.40 -13.37 2.17
C SER A 98 32.19 -13.95 1.42
N SER A 99 31.05 -14.12 2.08
CA SER A 99 29.77 -14.45 1.44
C SER A 99 28.61 -13.90 2.24
N MET A 100 27.45 -13.70 1.58
CA MET A 100 26.25 -13.20 2.23
C MET A 100 25.00 -13.77 1.58
N ARG A 101 23.94 -13.85 2.37
CA ARG A 101 22.58 -14.14 1.91
C ARG A 101 21.61 -13.12 2.46
N TRP A 102 20.53 -12.86 1.76
CA TRP A 102 19.48 -12.01 2.29
C TRP A 102 18.11 -12.50 1.85
N LYS A 103 17.14 -12.21 2.68
CA LYS A 103 15.74 -12.45 2.44
C LYS A 103 14.95 -11.29 3.00
N SER A 104 14.17 -10.66 2.16
CA SER A 104 13.13 -9.73 2.56
C SER A 104 11.78 -10.42 2.40
N LEU A 105 11.04 -10.57 3.48
CA LEU A 105 9.70 -11.14 3.45
C LEU A 105 8.63 -10.08 3.24
N VAL A 106 8.95 -8.83 3.53
CA VAL A 106 8.11 -7.68 3.22
C VAL A 106 8.50 -7.16 1.83
N ASP A 107 7.54 -7.04 0.96
CA ASP A 107 7.76 -6.74 -0.45
C ASP A 107 8.26 -5.31 -0.73
N ARG A 108 8.19 -4.43 0.28
CA ARG A 108 8.57 -3.02 0.19
C ARG A 108 9.80 -2.71 1.06
N GLN A 109 10.79 -3.57 0.97
CA GLN A 109 12.07 -3.38 1.64
C GLN A 109 13.22 -3.47 0.65
N THR A 110 14.25 -2.68 0.90
CA THR A 110 15.56 -2.80 0.26
C THR A 110 16.64 -2.67 1.33
N ALA A 111 17.79 -3.25 1.09
CA ALA A 111 18.93 -3.13 1.98
C ALA A 111 20.20 -2.80 1.20
N GLU A 112 21.22 -2.34 1.93
CA GLU A 112 22.55 -2.07 1.43
C GLU A 112 23.61 -2.55 2.42
N VAL A 113 24.76 -2.94 1.92
CA VAL A 113 25.99 -3.13 2.68
C VAL A 113 27.03 -2.14 2.19
N SER A 114 27.85 -1.62 3.11
CA SER A 114 28.83 -0.58 2.80
C SER A 114 30.20 -0.89 3.38
N GLN A 115 31.23 -0.36 2.72
CA GLN A 115 32.61 -0.58 3.08
C GLN A 115 33.01 0.09 4.39
N HIS A 116 32.46 1.25 4.70
CA HIS A 116 32.78 1.99 5.92
C HIS A 116 31.57 2.02 6.88
N ASP A 117 31.85 2.22 8.15
CA ASP A 117 30.86 2.26 9.22
C ASP A 117 29.87 3.41 9.07
N ASP A 118 30.28 4.52 8.47
CA ASP A 118 29.45 5.68 8.14
C ASP A 118 28.63 5.50 6.84
N GLY A 119 28.81 4.37 6.13
CA GLY A 119 28.13 4.07 4.86
C GLY A 119 28.80 4.66 3.64
N THR A 120 29.98 5.23 3.77
CA THR A 120 30.80 5.67 2.65
C THR A 120 31.60 4.52 2.05
N GLY A 121 32.39 4.81 1.03
CA GLY A 121 33.18 3.82 0.31
C GLY A 121 32.35 3.04 -0.69
N LYS A 122 32.81 1.85 -1.02
CA LYS A 122 32.11 0.94 -1.91
C LYS A 122 30.81 0.45 -1.28
N ARG A 123 29.75 0.39 -2.07
CA ARG A 123 28.43 -0.07 -1.61
C ARG A 123 27.87 -1.13 -2.53
N PHE A 124 27.17 -2.06 -1.96
CA PHE A 124 26.31 -2.98 -2.67
C PHE A 124 24.87 -2.75 -2.17
N ASP A 125 24.07 -2.08 -2.97
CA ASP A 125 22.76 -1.57 -2.61
C ASP A 125 21.64 -2.27 -3.38
N ASN A 126 20.39 -1.90 -3.07
CA ASN A 126 19.19 -2.44 -3.69
C ASN A 126 19.07 -3.96 -3.55
N LEU A 127 19.40 -4.49 -2.36
CA LEU A 127 19.22 -5.89 -2.03
C LEU A 127 17.72 -6.19 -1.94
N LEU A 128 17.16 -6.76 -3.00
CA LEU A 128 15.74 -7.07 -3.15
C LEU A 128 15.54 -8.58 -3.14
N ALA A 129 14.74 -9.10 -2.22
CA ALA A 129 14.52 -10.54 -2.11
C ALA A 129 13.16 -10.90 -1.48
N TRP A 130 12.07 -10.25 -1.92
CA TRP A 130 10.75 -10.54 -1.39
C TRP A 130 10.36 -12.02 -1.59
N GLN A 131 9.97 -12.68 -0.49
CA GLN A 131 9.57 -14.09 -0.43
C GLN A 131 10.57 -15.07 -1.08
N SER A 132 11.79 -14.64 -1.31
CA SER A 132 12.85 -15.48 -1.86
C SER A 132 14.18 -15.20 -1.16
N ASN A 133 15.09 -16.15 -1.23
CA ASN A 133 16.45 -15.93 -0.82
C ASN A 133 17.28 -15.46 -2.02
N LYS A 134 18.15 -14.52 -1.77
CA LYS A 134 19.22 -14.12 -2.68
C LYS A 134 20.55 -14.32 -1.98
N GLU A 135 21.58 -14.55 -2.74
CA GLU A 135 22.89 -14.89 -2.17
C GLU A 135 24.04 -14.47 -3.07
N ILE A 136 25.19 -14.21 -2.44
CA ILE A 136 26.48 -14.05 -3.06
C ILE A 136 27.41 -15.03 -2.35
N ALA A 137 27.74 -16.12 -3.03
CA ALA A 137 28.59 -17.18 -2.47
C ALA A 137 30.05 -16.74 -2.34
N LYS A 138 30.49 -15.77 -3.16
CA LYS A 138 31.84 -15.22 -3.14
C LYS A 138 31.80 -13.71 -3.33
N MET A 139 32.04 -12.96 -2.28
CA MET A 139 32.10 -11.50 -2.35
C MET A 139 33.26 -10.99 -3.21
N ALA A 140 34.29 -11.83 -3.40
CA ALA A 140 35.40 -11.54 -4.32
C ALA A 140 34.94 -11.38 -5.78
N ASP A 141 33.88 -12.09 -6.21
CA ASP A 141 33.37 -12.03 -7.58
C ASP A 141 32.75 -10.65 -7.92
N ILE A 142 32.37 -9.89 -6.89
CA ILE A 142 31.88 -8.52 -7.00
C ILE A 142 32.86 -7.48 -6.48
N ASP A 143 34.14 -7.90 -6.26
CA ASP A 143 35.20 -7.05 -5.73
C ASP A 143 34.80 -6.37 -4.41
N PHE A 144 34.17 -7.11 -3.48
CA PHE A 144 33.71 -6.63 -2.18
C PHE A 144 34.09 -7.58 -1.02
N ASN A 145 35.08 -8.46 -1.25
CA ASN A 145 35.56 -9.36 -0.22
C ASN A 145 36.18 -8.60 0.95
N ASP A 146 35.89 -9.06 2.15
CA ASP A 146 36.39 -8.48 3.40
C ASP A 146 36.18 -6.96 3.53
N GLY A 147 35.08 -6.47 2.93
CA GLY A 147 34.84 -5.03 2.83
C GLY A 147 33.55 -4.54 3.51
N VAL A 148 32.87 -5.38 4.30
CA VAL A 148 31.59 -4.96 4.92
C VAL A 148 31.84 -4.45 6.32
N SER A 149 31.53 -3.16 6.56
CA SER A 149 31.60 -2.53 7.89
C SER A 149 30.25 -1.94 8.34
N SER A 150 29.27 -1.81 7.44
CA SER A 150 27.92 -1.40 7.85
C SER A 150 26.83 -1.99 6.96
N VAL A 151 25.64 -2.07 7.53
CA VAL A 151 24.41 -2.53 6.88
C VAL A 151 23.33 -1.51 7.15
N LYS A 152 22.46 -1.26 6.17
CA LYS A 152 21.26 -0.44 6.34
C LYS A 152 20.12 -1.06 5.56
N TRP A 153 18.93 -1.02 6.10
CA TRP A 153 17.71 -1.35 5.37
C TRP A 153 16.78 -0.15 5.28
N THR A 154 15.93 -0.15 4.29
CA THR A 154 15.00 0.94 4.04
C THR A 154 13.63 0.36 3.71
N ALA A 155 12.60 0.85 4.39
CA ALA A 155 11.23 0.64 3.97
C ALA A 155 10.96 1.54 2.75
N VAL A 156 10.60 0.92 1.64
CA VAL A 156 10.27 1.64 0.41
C VAL A 156 8.79 1.95 0.39
N VAL A 157 8.46 3.21 0.47
CA VAL A 157 7.07 3.68 0.54
C VAL A 157 6.65 4.30 -0.79
N PRO A 158 5.39 4.14 -1.21
CA PRO A 158 4.91 4.81 -2.40
C PRO A 158 4.90 6.33 -2.20
N ARG A 159 5.24 7.06 -3.26
CA ARG A 159 5.23 8.53 -3.31
C ARG A 159 4.02 9.07 -4.04
N LYS A 160 3.41 8.24 -4.87
CA LYS A 160 2.21 8.54 -5.63
C LYS A 160 1.41 7.26 -5.82
N GLU A 161 0.11 7.39 -5.87
CA GLU A 161 -0.81 6.28 -6.07
C GLU A 161 -1.98 6.71 -6.95
N ILE A 162 -2.42 5.81 -7.83
CA ILE A 162 -3.66 5.97 -8.59
C ILE A 162 -4.42 4.66 -8.49
N ILE A 163 -5.59 4.72 -7.87
CA ILE A 163 -6.52 3.59 -7.81
C ILE A 163 -7.24 3.49 -9.16
N HIS A 164 -7.22 2.29 -9.76
CA HIS A 164 -7.87 2.10 -11.05
C HIS A 164 -9.40 2.21 -10.92
N PRO A 165 -10.06 2.75 -11.93
CA PRO A 165 -11.52 2.84 -11.93
C PRO A 165 -12.16 1.47 -11.73
N PHE A 166 -13.16 1.41 -10.90
CA PHE A 166 -13.95 0.20 -10.71
C PHE A 166 -15.44 0.52 -10.60
N LYS A 167 -16.26 -0.49 -10.91
CA LYS A 167 -17.70 -0.36 -10.94
C LYS A 167 -18.30 -0.84 -9.63
N MET A 168 -19.25 -0.05 -9.13
CA MET A 168 -20.09 -0.42 -8.00
C MET A 168 -21.50 -0.70 -8.49
N THR A 169 -22.09 -1.77 -8.03
CA THR A 169 -23.51 -2.04 -8.20
C THR A 169 -24.21 -1.70 -6.89
N PRO A 170 -25.07 -0.67 -6.85
CA PRO A 170 -25.88 -0.38 -5.68
C PRO A 170 -26.71 -1.60 -5.31
N ASP A 171 -26.85 -1.88 -4.03
CA ASP A 171 -27.78 -2.92 -3.59
C ASP A 171 -29.22 -2.39 -3.72
N PRO A 172 -30.04 -2.98 -4.60
CA PRO A 172 -31.43 -2.54 -4.78
C PRO A 172 -32.33 -2.79 -3.57
N GLN A 173 -31.87 -3.57 -2.61
CA GLN A 173 -32.58 -3.79 -1.34
C GLN A 173 -32.26 -2.73 -0.30
N GLY A 174 -31.26 -1.89 -0.53
CA GLY A 174 -31.01 -0.70 0.25
C GLY A 174 -32.09 0.34 0.06
N GLY A 175 -32.31 1.19 1.03
CA GLY A 175 -33.21 2.33 0.91
C GLY A 175 -32.77 3.27 -0.22
N PHE A 176 -33.67 4.09 -0.71
CA PHE A 176 -33.30 5.19 -1.61
C PHE A 176 -33.99 6.49 -1.20
N ARG A 177 -33.33 7.58 -1.49
CA ARG A 177 -33.87 8.94 -1.36
C ARG A 177 -34.36 9.39 -2.72
N LEU A 178 -35.53 10.05 -2.75
CA LEU A 178 -36.13 10.53 -3.97
C LEU A 178 -35.98 12.06 -4.04
N TYR A 179 -35.36 12.52 -5.10
CA TYR A 179 -35.27 13.95 -5.44
C TYR A 179 -36.19 14.25 -6.60
N ARG A 180 -36.88 15.39 -6.52
CA ARG A 180 -37.92 15.78 -7.47
C ARG A 180 -37.65 17.18 -8.00
N GLY A 181 -37.60 17.31 -9.32
CA GLY A 181 -37.66 18.58 -10.02
C GLY A 181 -38.98 18.70 -10.78
N THR A 182 -39.57 19.86 -10.76
CA THR A 182 -40.84 20.11 -11.50
C THR A 182 -40.72 21.34 -12.35
N ASN A 183 -41.39 21.33 -13.50
CA ASN A 183 -41.56 22.49 -14.36
C ASN A 183 -42.98 22.45 -14.96
N ASN A 184 -43.74 23.54 -14.80
CA ASN A 184 -45.05 23.65 -15.35
C ASN A 184 -45.13 24.86 -16.31
N ARG A 185 -45.72 24.68 -17.46
CA ARG A 185 -45.87 25.74 -18.48
C ARG A 185 -47.07 25.48 -19.37
N ARG A 186 -47.36 26.48 -20.19
CA ARG A 186 -48.37 26.43 -21.22
C ARG A 186 -47.71 26.54 -22.60
N ASN A 187 -48.04 25.61 -23.49
CA ASN A 187 -47.64 25.65 -24.87
C ASN A 187 -48.85 26.09 -25.73
N ASN A 188 -48.86 27.33 -26.13
CA ASN A 188 -49.95 27.93 -26.96
C ASN A 188 -49.70 27.78 -28.47
N THR A 189 -48.69 27.01 -28.86
CA THR A 189 -48.31 26.82 -30.27
C THR A 189 -48.85 25.51 -30.84
N ASN A 190 -48.94 25.41 -32.13
CA ASN A 190 -49.31 24.18 -32.84
C ASN A 190 -48.13 23.17 -32.97
N MET A 191 -46.99 23.46 -32.35
CA MET A 191 -45.81 22.63 -32.41
C MET A 191 -45.38 22.21 -31.02
N SER A 192 -44.77 21.02 -30.92
CA SER A 192 -44.14 20.59 -29.71
C SER A 192 -42.92 21.48 -29.39
N GLN A 193 -42.77 21.88 -28.14
CA GLN A 193 -41.70 22.76 -27.69
C GLN A 193 -40.80 22.05 -26.67
N PRO A 194 -39.46 22.07 -26.84
CA PRO A 194 -38.55 21.55 -25.83
C PRO A 194 -38.59 22.44 -24.59
N SER A 195 -38.58 21.80 -23.44
CA SER A 195 -38.48 22.46 -22.15
C SER A 195 -37.53 21.67 -21.25
N VAL A 196 -36.81 22.37 -20.39
CA VAL A 196 -35.81 21.76 -19.54
C VAL A 196 -36.31 21.68 -18.10
N VAL A 197 -36.23 20.51 -17.51
CA VAL A 197 -36.43 20.28 -16.08
C VAL A 197 -35.09 20.03 -15.44
N LYS A 198 -34.84 20.69 -14.31
CA LYS A 198 -33.55 20.59 -13.59
C LYS A 198 -33.76 20.19 -12.14
N ILE A 199 -32.81 19.43 -11.62
CA ILE A 199 -32.62 19.21 -10.19
C ILE A 199 -31.20 19.68 -9.85
N HIS A 200 -31.10 20.51 -8.85
CA HIS A 200 -29.83 20.89 -8.24
C HIS A 200 -29.98 20.74 -6.74
N GLU A 201 -29.27 19.80 -6.16
CA GLU A 201 -29.26 19.54 -4.72
C GLU A 201 -27.83 19.45 -4.22
N GLU A 202 -27.44 20.35 -3.37
CA GLU A 202 -26.13 20.33 -2.73
C GLU A 202 -26.05 19.13 -1.77
N LYS A 203 -24.90 18.44 -1.77
CA LYS A 203 -24.63 17.31 -0.85
C LYS A 203 -25.63 16.15 -0.92
N ALA A 204 -26.33 15.99 -2.04
CA ALA A 204 -27.29 14.90 -2.22
C ALA A 204 -26.64 13.53 -2.31
N GLN A 205 -25.41 13.49 -2.77
CA GLN A 205 -24.60 12.27 -2.91
C GLN A 205 -23.42 12.30 -1.98
N SER A 206 -23.02 11.15 -1.47
CA SER A 206 -21.85 11.02 -0.60
C SER A 206 -21.16 9.70 -0.84
N ILE A 207 -19.85 9.68 -0.69
CA ILE A 207 -19.04 8.46 -0.71
C ILE A 207 -18.10 8.48 0.49
N THR A 208 -18.10 7.40 1.24
CA THR A 208 -17.13 7.12 2.29
C THR A 208 -16.25 5.98 1.84
N ILE A 209 -14.95 6.18 1.91
CA ILE A 209 -13.94 5.21 1.52
C ILE A 209 -13.04 4.94 2.71
N SER A 210 -12.81 3.64 2.97
CA SER A 210 -11.84 3.18 3.93
C SER A 210 -10.88 2.21 3.27
N THR A 211 -9.59 2.42 3.43
CA THR A 211 -8.56 1.49 2.98
C THR A 211 -8.00 0.74 4.18
N SER A 212 -7.70 -0.53 4.00
CA SER A 212 -7.10 -1.37 5.04
C SER A 212 -5.57 -1.39 5.01
N ASP A 213 -4.99 -0.84 3.95
CA ASP A 213 -3.55 -0.84 3.78
C ASP A 213 -2.90 0.27 4.63
N GLN A 214 -1.76 -0.04 5.21
CA GLN A 214 -0.91 0.95 5.84
C GLN A 214 -0.19 1.78 4.79
N TYR A 215 -0.30 3.08 4.89
CA TYR A 215 0.38 4.04 4.01
C TYR A 215 1.16 5.05 4.82
N VAL A 216 2.25 5.52 4.24
CA VAL A 216 2.98 6.66 4.81
C VAL A 216 2.21 7.94 4.58
N THR A 217 2.28 8.84 5.55
CA THR A 217 1.67 10.16 5.51
C THR A 217 2.02 10.96 4.24
N GLY A 218 1.05 11.64 3.67
CA GLY A 218 1.25 12.60 2.60
C GLY A 218 1.10 12.08 1.16
N ILE A 219 0.61 10.86 0.96
CA ILE A 219 0.29 10.35 -0.38
C ILE A 219 -1.13 10.78 -0.75
N SER A 220 -1.27 11.36 -1.94
CA SER A 220 -2.56 11.64 -2.55
C SER A 220 -2.97 10.48 -3.45
N SER A 221 -4.16 9.95 -3.25
CA SER A 221 -4.78 8.94 -4.10
C SER A 221 -5.97 9.51 -4.83
N SER A 222 -6.12 9.14 -6.09
CA SER A 222 -7.28 9.51 -6.90
C SER A 222 -7.85 8.28 -7.59
N PHE A 223 -9.16 8.20 -7.71
CA PHE A 223 -9.82 7.13 -8.44
C PHE A 223 -11.19 7.56 -8.91
N SER A 224 -11.72 6.87 -9.91
CA SER A 224 -13.05 7.07 -10.46
C SER A 224 -13.95 5.91 -10.09
N LEU A 225 -15.12 6.21 -9.58
CA LEU A 225 -16.18 5.25 -9.32
C LEU A 225 -17.26 5.41 -10.35
N SER A 226 -17.73 4.30 -10.91
CA SER A 226 -18.92 4.29 -11.74
C SER A 226 -19.96 3.37 -11.13
N THR A 227 -21.23 3.74 -11.25
CA THR A 227 -22.35 2.87 -10.88
C THR A 227 -23.05 2.40 -12.14
N ASP A 228 -23.11 1.09 -12.35
CA ASP A 228 -24.04 0.51 -13.32
C ASP A 228 -25.35 0.24 -12.59
N SER A 229 -26.41 0.92 -12.93
CA SER A 229 -27.73 0.59 -12.42
C SER A 229 -28.35 -0.51 -13.27
N PRO A 230 -28.73 -1.65 -12.72
CA PRO A 230 -29.48 -2.66 -13.45
C PRO A 230 -30.92 -2.20 -13.79
N PHE A 231 -31.33 -1.04 -13.27
CA PHE A 231 -32.66 -0.48 -13.43
C PHE A 231 -32.71 0.74 -14.36
N ALA A 232 -31.56 1.28 -14.74
CA ALA A 232 -31.52 2.36 -15.72
C ALA A 232 -31.76 1.77 -17.11
N SER A 233 -32.81 2.26 -17.79
CA SER A 233 -32.94 2.06 -19.22
C SER A 233 -31.71 2.67 -19.90
N ALA A 234 -30.76 1.81 -20.28
CA ALA A 234 -29.53 2.07 -21.04
C ALA A 234 -28.85 3.44 -20.80
N GLU A 235 -27.61 3.43 -20.42
CA GLU A 235 -26.61 4.51 -20.57
C GLU A 235 -26.46 5.57 -19.47
N TRP A 236 -27.02 5.42 -18.29
CA TRP A 236 -26.70 6.38 -17.25
C TRP A 236 -25.56 5.87 -16.32
N THR A 237 -24.36 6.32 -16.60
CA THR A 237 -23.18 6.05 -15.76
C THR A 237 -22.87 7.32 -14.98
N VAL A 238 -22.91 7.26 -13.65
CA VAL A 238 -22.37 8.32 -12.79
C VAL A 238 -20.91 8.00 -12.54
N THR A 239 -20.03 8.84 -13.06
CA THR A 239 -18.63 8.80 -12.73
C THR A 239 -18.37 9.81 -11.60
N VAL A 240 -17.81 9.35 -10.52
CA VAL A 240 -17.39 10.19 -9.40
C VAL A 240 -15.89 10.14 -9.32
N ASP A 241 -15.26 11.28 -9.58
CA ASP A 241 -13.82 11.44 -9.36
C ASP A 241 -13.59 11.73 -7.87
N TYR A 242 -12.75 10.93 -7.29
CA TYR A 242 -12.44 11.01 -5.88
C TYR A 242 -10.93 11.17 -5.67
N SER A 243 -10.56 12.10 -4.81
CA SER A 243 -9.16 12.34 -4.44
C SER A 243 -9.07 12.48 -2.92
N TYR A 244 -8.18 11.75 -2.31
CA TYR A 244 -7.90 11.85 -0.88
C TYR A 244 -6.41 11.75 -0.60
N THR A 245 -6.01 12.28 0.56
CA THR A 245 -4.62 12.24 1.02
C THR A 245 -4.55 11.37 2.27
N HIS A 246 -3.70 10.38 2.25
CA HIS A 246 -3.43 9.57 3.43
C HIS A 246 -2.70 10.40 4.48
N THR A 247 -3.24 10.48 5.68
CA THR A 247 -2.70 11.32 6.76
C THR A 247 -2.07 10.51 7.89
N GLU A 248 -2.28 9.20 7.92
CA GLU A 248 -1.81 8.31 8.98
C GLU A 248 -1.29 6.98 8.42
N GLU A 249 -0.46 6.28 9.17
CA GLU A 249 0.08 4.96 8.81
C GLU A 249 -0.94 3.83 8.90
N SER A 250 -2.14 4.09 9.39
CA SER A 250 -3.23 3.14 9.55
C SER A 250 -4.31 3.33 8.49
N SER A 251 -5.29 2.44 8.46
CA SER A 251 -6.47 2.53 7.60
C SER A 251 -7.09 3.92 7.68
N THR A 252 -7.24 4.58 6.53
CA THR A 252 -7.85 5.90 6.44
C THR A 252 -9.30 5.79 6.00
N THR A 253 -10.15 6.59 6.63
CA THR A 253 -11.55 6.73 6.22
C THR A 253 -11.79 8.18 5.84
N GLU A 254 -12.30 8.41 4.64
CA GLU A 254 -12.64 9.75 4.17
C GLU A 254 -14.04 9.76 3.56
N THR A 255 -14.79 10.83 3.83
CA THR A 255 -16.12 11.04 3.26
C THR A 255 -16.11 12.29 2.42
N ARG A 256 -16.59 12.17 1.19
CA ARG A 256 -16.83 13.27 0.27
C ARG A 256 -18.31 13.39 -0.06
N THR A 257 -18.77 14.61 -0.17
CA THR A 257 -20.14 14.93 -0.61
C THR A 257 -20.09 15.62 -1.96
N PHE A 258 -21.10 15.32 -2.79
CA PHE A 258 -21.22 15.85 -4.15
C PHE A 258 -22.62 16.42 -4.36
N SER A 259 -22.71 17.44 -5.21
CA SER A 259 -24.00 17.92 -5.68
C SER A 259 -24.65 16.91 -6.64
N LEU A 260 -25.95 16.92 -6.66
CA LEU A 260 -26.76 16.24 -7.66
C LEU A 260 -27.25 17.26 -8.67
N ASP A 261 -26.64 17.27 -9.85
CA ASP A 261 -26.99 18.15 -10.95
C ASP A 261 -27.52 17.30 -12.10
N VAL A 262 -28.83 17.32 -12.31
CA VAL A 262 -29.50 16.57 -13.37
C VAL A 262 -30.41 17.50 -14.15
N GLU A 263 -30.23 17.44 -15.44
CA GLU A 263 -31.02 18.22 -16.37
C GLU A 263 -31.60 17.29 -17.44
N GLN A 264 -32.90 17.41 -17.71
CA GLN A 264 -33.55 16.64 -18.75
C GLN A 264 -34.45 17.51 -19.60
N THR A 265 -34.31 17.41 -20.92
CA THR A 265 -35.20 18.05 -21.87
C THR A 265 -36.42 17.19 -22.05
N VAL A 266 -37.58 17.80 -21.90
CA VAL A 266 -38.92 17.22 -22.14
C VAL A 266 -39.62 17.98 -23.25
N ASN A 267 -40.39 17.29 -24.06
CA ASN A 267 -41.15 17.92 -25.16
C ASN A 267 -42.58 18.22 -24.75
N ALA A 268 -42.88 19.48 -24.58
CA ALA A 268 -44.22 19.97 -24.27
C ALA A 268 -45.14 19.79 -25.49
N PRO A 269 -46.26 19.06 -25.38
CA PRO A 269 -47.18 18.88 -26.50
C PRO A 269 -47.80 20.20 -26.98
N PRO A 270 -48.24 20.27 -28.26
CA PRO A 270 -48.93 21.46 -28.82
C PRO A 270 -50.23 21.76 -28.09
N MET A 271 -50.57 23.03 -27.94
CA MET A 271 -51.85 23.49 -27.38
C MET A 271 -52.24 22.82 -26.06
N THR A 272 -51.27 22.78 -25.12
CA THR A 272 -51.49 22.16 -23.81
C THR A 272 -50.98 23.02 -22.66
N VAL A 273 -51.61 22.85 -21.50
CA VAL A 273 -51.01 23.14 -20.19
C VAL A 273 -50.39 21.85 -19.71
N TRP A 274 -49.12 21.87 -19.33
CA TRP A 274 -48.40 20.69 -19.00
C TRP A 274 -47.59 20.85 -17.72
N ASP A 275 -47.44 19.75 -16.99
CA ASP A 275 -46.55 19.59 -15.87
C ASP A 275 -45.52 18.51 -16.19
N ALA A 276 -44.25 18.85 -16.09
CA ALA A 276 -43.17 17.88 -16.18
C ALA A 276 -42.54 17.64 -14.81
N GLU A 277 -42.28 16.41 -14.56
CA GLU A 277 -41.63 15.94 -13.34
C GLU A 277 -40.36 15.16 -13.71
N LEU A 278 -39.27 15.49 -13.06
CA LEU A 278 -38.00 14.76 -13.10
C LEU A 278 -37.80 14.13 -11.73
N LEU A 279 -37.61 12.85 -11.71
CA LEU A 279 -37.37 12.06 -10.50
C LEU A 279 -35.96 11.43 -10.55
N VAL A 280 -35.20 11.63 -9.51
CA VAL A 280 -33.89 11.00 -9.36
C VAL A 280 -33.87 10.21 -8.05
N LYS A 281 -33.53 8.95 -8.16
CA LYS A 281 -33.34 8.07 -7.00
C LYS A 281 -31.85 8.02 -6.64
N VAL A 282 -31.53 8.29 -5.38
CA VAL A 282 -30.20 8.14 -4.79
C VAL A 282 -30.25 6.93 -3.88
N ALA A 283 -29.56 5.86 -4.26
CA ALA A 283 -29.50 4.64 -3.46
C ALA A 283 -28.51 4.78 -2.31
N ASP A 284 -28.87 4.25 -1.16
CA ASP A 284 -27.93 4.05 -0.06
C ASP A 284 -27.10 2.81 -0.35
N ILE A 285 -25.78 2.98 -0.33
CA ILE A 285 -24.78 1.92 -0.55
C ILE A 285 -24.26 1.51 0.83
N PRO A 286 -24.62 0.33 1.33
CA PRO A 286 -24.07 -0.19 2.57
C PRO A 286 -22.58 -0.43 2.43
N ALA A 287 -21.84 -0.38 3.53
CA ALA A 287 -20.41 -0.63 3.54
C ALA A 287 -20.10 -2.00 2.92
N LYS A 288 -19.36 -1.98 1.83
CA LYS A 288 -18.99 -3.19 1.09
C LYS A 288 -17.50 -3.16 0.74
N TYR A 289 -16.86 -4.29 0.92
CA TYR A 289 -15.46 -4.49 0.57
C TYR A 289 -15.31 -4.80 -0.92
N TYR A 290 -14.38 -4.12 -1.55
CA TYR A 290 -13.99 -4.32 -2.94
C TYR A 290 -12.47 -4.53 -3.01
N THR A 291 -12.04 -5.35 -3.96
CA THR A 291 -10.64 -5.45 -4.34
C THR A 291 -10.47 -4.75 -5.69
N THR A 292 -9.51 -3.86 -5.77
CA THR A 292 -9.18 -3.15 -7.01
C THR A 292 -7.68 -3.11 -7.22
N THR A 293 -7.25 -2.74 -8.41
CA THR A 293 -5.84 -2.53 -8.75
C THR A 293 -5.46 -1.09 -8.47
N VAL A 294 -4.27 -0.89 -7.97
CA VAL A 294 -3.65 0.42 -7.77
C VAL A 294 -2.30 0.45 -8.46
N THR A 295 -2.01 1.53 -9.17
CA THR A 295 -0.65 1.80 -9.65
C THR A 295 0.04 2.69 -8.64
N ARG A 296 1.19 2.25 -8.12
CA ARG A 296 2.03 2.97 -7.17
C ARG A 296 3.37 3.32 -7.77
N TRP A 297 3.87 4.51 -7.43
CA TRP A 297 5.19 5.00 -7.83
C TRP A 297 6.09 5.14 -6.63
N TYR A 298 7.34 4.76 -6.80
CA TYR A 298 8.36 4.70 -5.77
C TYR A 298 9.63 5.42 -6.25
N ASP A 299 10.37 6.02 -5.34
CA ASP A 299 11.65 6.68 -5.60
C ASP A 299 12.86 5.73 -5.52
N LYS A 300 12.61 4.46 -5.21
CA LYS A 300 13.62 3.39 -5.15
C LYS A 300 13.11 2.14 -5.86
N PRO A 301 14.00 1.32 -6.42
CA PRO A 301 13.59 0.03 -6.98
C PRO A 301 13.07 -0.90 -5.90
N LEU A 302 12.08 -1.71 -6.23
CA LEU A 302 11.59 -2.81 -5.41
C LEU A 302 11.13 -3.97 -6.30
N ILE A 303 10.95 -5.13 -5.69
CA ILE A 303 10.54 -6.34 -6.42
C ILE A 303 9.20 -6.12 -7.11
N GLY A 304 9.14 -6.52 -8.40
CA GLY A 304 7.94 -6.40 -9.21
C GLY A 304 7.68 -4.99 -9.77
N ALA A 305 8.49 -3.99 -9.38
CA ALA A 305 8.41 -2.67 -9.97
C ALA A 305 9.25 -2.56 -11.24
N SER A 306 8.79 -1.78 -12.19
CA SER A 306 9.51 -1.41 -13.41
C SER A 306 9.87 0.06 -13.38
N ALA A 307 10.98 0.44 -14.01
CA ALA A 307 11.32 1.84 -14.18
C ALA A 307 10.20 2.57 -14.94
N ASP A 308 9.83 3.76 -14.47
CA ASP A 308 8.82 4.58 -15.13
C ASP A 308 9.47 5.40 -16.25
N SER A 309 9.16 5.06 -17.50
CA SER A 309 9.71 5.77 -18.66
C SER A 309 9.28 7.25 -18.75
N ALA A 310 8.19 7.62 -18.10
CA ALA A 310 7.68 9.00 -18.08
C ALA A 310 8.33 9.85 -16.99
N ASN A 311 8.87 9.23 -15.94
CA ASN A 311 9.48 9.92 -14.81
C ASN A 311 10.82 9.27 -14.47
N ASN A 312 11.91 9.88 -14.93
CA ASN A 312 13.25 9.35 -14.68
C ASN A 312 13.57 9.23 -13.18
N GLY A 313 14.10 8.08 -12.78
CA GLY A 313 14.41 7.77 -11.39
C GLY A 313 13.23 7.25 -10.57
N TRP A 314 12.06 7.07 -11.19
CA TRP A 314 10.90 6.50 -10.55
C TRP A 314 10.65 5.06 -11.02
N TYR A 315 10.02 4.28 -10.13
CA TYR A 315 9.64 2.90 -10.37
C TYR A 315 8.14 2.76 -10.12
N LYS A 316 7.45 2.04 -10.97
CA LYS A 316 6.02 1.81 -10.82
C LYS A 316 5.69 0.33 -10.70
N ARG A 317 4.68 0.02 -9.91
CA ARG A 317 4.15 -1.33 -9.72
C ARG A 317 2.63 -1.28 -9.62
N GLU A 318 1.98 -2.28 -10.19
CA GLU A 318 0.56 -2.55 -9.98
C GLU A 318 0.38 -3.50 -8.81
N GLU A 319 -0.56 -3.16 -7.93
CA GLU A 319 -0.85 -3.92 -6.71
C GLU A 319 -2.36 -4.05 -6.53
N ASN A 320 -2.80 -5.10 -5.86
CA ASN A 320 -4.18 -5.24 -5.45
C ASN A 320 -4.37 -4.65 -4.07
N VAL A 321 -5.40 -3.84 -3.92
CA VAL A 321 -5.75 -3.20 -2.65
C VAL A 321 -7.19 -3.47 -2.28
N GLY A 322 -7.45 -3.58 -0.99
CA GLY A 322 -8.77 -3.67 -0.42
C GLY A 322 -9.33 -2.28 -0.10
N VAL A 323 -10.53 -2.01 -0.58
CA VAL A 323 -11.23 -0.75 -0.34
C VAL A 323 -12.63 -1.05 0.16
N THR A 324 -13.01 -0.48 1.29
CA THR A 324 -14.38 -0.54 1.78
C THR A 324 -15.08 0.76 1.42
N ILE A 325 -16.20 0.66 0.72
CA ILE A 325 -16.96 1.80 0.24
C ILE A 325 -18.39 1.74 0.76
N SER A 326 -18.88 2.88 1.20
CA SER A 326 -20.28 3.10 1.55
C SER A 326 -20.71 4.50 1.08
N GLY A 327 -22.00 4.78 1.07
CA GLY A 327 -22.47 6.11 0.72
C GLY A 327 -23.84 6.14 0.09
N GLY A 328 -24.10 7.18 -0.72
CA GLY A 328 -25.32 7.34 -1.48
C GLY A 328 -25.04 7.93 -2.85
N LEU A 329 -25.40 7.22 -3.91
CA LEU A 329 -25.22 7.66 -5.28
C LEU A 329 -26.53 7.60 -6.09
N ALA A 330 -26.69 8.55 -6.99
CA ALA A 330 -27.80 8.53 -7.94
C ALA A 330 -27.68 7.31 -8.87
N PHE A 331 -28.76 6.55 -9.01
CA PHE A 331 -28.76 5.32 -9.78
C PHE A 331 -29.90 5.20 -10.78
N ASP A 332 -30.93 6.04 -10.68
CA ASP A 332 -32.06 6.00 -11.57
C ASP A 332 -32.62 7.42 -11.81
N VAL A 333 -32.97 7.71 -13.04
CA VAL A 333 -33.56 8.96 -13.47
C VAL A 333 -34.78 8.64 -14.32
N SER A 334 -35.89 9.24 -13.97
CA SER A 334 -37.12 9.15 -14.77
C SER A 334 -37.78 10.50 -14.92
N SER A 335 -38.44 10.71 -16.03
CA SER A 335 -39.25 11.91 -16.26
C SER A 335 -40.65 11.54 -16.70
N ASN A 336 -41.60 12.35 -16.29
CA ASN A 336 -42.97 12.21 -16.65
C ASN A 336 -43.54 13.57 -17.08
N ILE A 337 -44.43 13.56 -18.05
CA ILE A 337 -45.17 14.75 -18.49
C ILE A 337 -46.67 14.46 -18.42
N ASN A 338 -47.38 15.29 -17.68
CA ASN A 338 -48.84 15.33 -17.66
C ASN A 338 -49.29 16.55 -18.43
N ALA A 339 -50.01 16.36 -19.54
CA ALA A 339 -50.46 17.42 -20.39
C ALA A 339 -51.98 17.40 -20.52
N LYS A 340 -52.61 18.58 -20.45
CA LYS A 340 -54.06 18.78 -20.65
C LYS A 340 -54.27 19.75 -21.78
N PRO A 341 -55.18 19.49 -22.72
CA PRO A 341 -55.54 20.45 -23.76
C PRO A 341 -55.95 21.79 -23.17
N ILE A 342 -55.67 22.86 -23.90
CA ILE A 342 -56.12 24.24 -23.58
C ILE A 342 -57.56 24.45 -24.02
#